data_4a533b89ffe532e590a35257015fde78
#
_entry.id   4a533b89ffe532e590a35257015fde78
#
_cell.length_a   1.000
_cell.length_b   1.000
_cell.length_c   1.000
_cell.angle_alpha   90.00
_cell.angle_beta   90.00
_cell.angle_gamma   90.00
#
_symmetry.space_group_name_H-M   'P 1'
#
loop_
_entity.id
_entity.type
_entity.pdbx_description
1 polymer ?
#
loop_
_entity_poly.entity_id
_entity_poly.type
_entity_poly.pdbx_seq_one_letter_code
_entity_poly.pdbx_strand_id
1 'polypeptide(L)'
;MDCEYHYRLTRRAEKELDDILDYIGNKLDNAKAAAKLMEDIGRCMETVCVFPEGGALVTNAFLPRKIIRKKVVGNYLLYYRADKERKTVWLLRIV
;
A
#
# COMPACT_ATOMS: atom_id res chain seq x y z
N MET A 1 -15.05 -8.77 12.89
CA MET A 1 -15.37 -7.34 12.85
C MET A 1 -15.45 -6.91 11.39
N ASP A 2 -16.57 -6.38 10.99
CA ASP A 2 -16.75 -5.96 9.60
C ASP A 2 -15.96 -4.71 9.31
N CYS A 3 -15.11 -4.79 8.29
CA CYS A 3 -14.36 -3.65 7.82
C CYS A 3 -15.21 -2.93 6.76
N GLU A 4 -15.59 -1.68 7.04
CA GLU A 4 -16.37 -0.89 6.09
C GLU A 4 -15.55 -0.50 4.87
N TYR A 5 -14.24 -0.38 5.02
CA TYR A 5 -13.34 0.00 3.95
C TYR A 5 -12.85 -1.23 3.19
N HIS A 6 -12.60 -1.03 1.92
CA HIS A 6 -11.84 -1.98 1.12
C HIS A 6 -10.72 -1.21 0.42
N TYR A 7 -9.69 -1.91 -0.03
CA TYR A 7 -8.56 -1.25 -0.65
C TYR A 7 -8.45 -1.56 -2.13
N ARG A 8 -7.87 -0.62 -2.86
CA ARG A 8 -7.56 -0.77 -4.27
C ARG A 8 -6.19 -0.17 -4.54
N LEU A 9 -5.53 -0.66 -5.57
CA LEU A 9 -4.26 -0.12 -6.02
C LEU A 9 -4.49 0.78 -7.22
N THR A 10 -3.80 1.92 -7.25
CA THR A 10 -3.73 2.71 -8.48
C THR A 10 -2.94 1.94 -9.53
N ARG A 11 -3.05 2.32 -10.79
CA ARG A 11 -2.26 1.70 -11.86
C ARG A 11 -0.76 1.80 -11.59
N ARG A 12 -0.36 2.93 -11.04
CA ARG A 12 1.05 3.14 -10.68
C ARG A 12 1.50 2.18 -9.59
N ALA A 13 0.70 2.02 -8.55
CA ALA A 13 1.02 1.08 -7.47
C ALA A 13 1.04 -0.36 -7.98
N GLU A 14 0.10 -0.73 -8.84
CA GLU A 14 0.09 -2.06 -9.44
C GLU A 14 1.37 -2.34 -10.23
N LYS A 15 1.78 -1.37 -11.05
CA LYS A 15 3.01 -1.51 -11.82
C LYS A 15 4.23 -1.60 -10.93
N GLU A 16 4.28 -0.76 -9.90
CA GLU A 16 5.39 -0.79 -8.94
C GLU A 16 5.46 -2.12 -8.23
N LEU A 17 4.32 -2.66 -7.82
CA LEU A 17 4.26 -3.97 -7.18
C LEU A 17 4.72 -5.08 -8.13
N ASP A 18 4.21 -5.07 -9.36
CA ASP A 18 4.60 -6.07 -10.36
C ASP A 18 6.11 -6.04 -10.62
N ASP A 19 6.69 -4.84 -10.75
CA ASP A 19 8.12 -4.68 -10.97
C ASP A 19 8.94 -5.20 -9.79
N ILE A 20 8.50 -4.93 -8.57
CA ILE A 20 9.17 -5.41 -7.36
C ILE A 20 9.11 -6.93 -7.26
N LEU A 21 7.93 -7.50 -7.48
CA LEU A 21 7.74 -8.96 -7.41
C LEU A 21 8.53 -9.68 -8.50
N ASP A 22 8.57 -9.10 -9.70
CA ASP A 22 9.36 -9.66 -10.78
C ASP A 22 10.86 -9.62 -10.45
N TYR A 23 11.33 -8.51 -9.90
CA TYR A 23 12.72 -8.39 -9.50
C TYR A 23 13.11 -9.44 -8.46
N ILE A 24 12.30 -9.58 -7.42
CA ILE A 24 12.60 -10.53 -6.33
C ILE A 24 12.43 -11.97 -6.80
N GLY A 25 11.33 -12.26 -7.49
CA GLY A 25 10.99 -13.63 -7.86
C GLY A 25 11.86 -14.18 -8.99
N ASN A 26 12.14 -13.37 -10.00
CA ASN A 26 12.85 -13.81 -11.19
C ASN A 26 14.32 -13.41 -11.19
N LYS A 27 14.64 -12.15 -10.96
CA LYS A 27 16.04 -11.69 -11.01
C LYS A 27 16.85 -12.14 -9.82
N LEU A 28 16.27 -12.16 -8.64
CA LEU A 28 16.92 -12.67 -7.45
C LEU A 28 16.64 -14.16 -7.21
N ASP A 29 15.83 -14.75 -8.07
CA ASP A 29 15.44 -16.17 -7.99
C ASP A 29 14.94 -16.55 -6.60
N ASN A 30 14.07 -15.72 -6.05
CA ASN A 30 13.55 -15.92 -4.70
C ASN A 30 12.02 -15.80 -4.68
N ALA A 31 11.37 -16.85 -5.19
CA ALA A 31 9.90 -16.90 -5.25
C ALA A 31 9.25 -16.83 -3.85
N LYS A 32 9.91 -17.41 -2.85
CA LYS A 32 9.39 -17.36 -1.47
C LYS A 32 9.35 -15.95 -0.93
N ALA A 33 10.40 -15.17 -1.17
CA ALA A 33 10.45 -13.78 -0.70
C ALA A 33 9.42 -12.92 -1.44
N ALA A 34 9.22 -13.16 -2.72
CA ALA A 34 8.20 -12.45 -3.49
C ALA A 34 6.79 -12.75 -2.95
N ALA A 35 6.48 -14.01 -2.69
CA ALA A 35 5.19 -14.42 -2.13
C ALA A 35 4.99 -13.83 -0.74
N LYS A 36 6.03 -13.83 0.09
CA LYS A 36 5.95 -13.26 1.44
C LYS A 36 5.70 -11.75 1.39
N LEU A 37 6.36 -11.04 0.50
CA LEU A 37 6.14 -9.61 0.36
C LEU A 37 4.71 -9.31 -0.06
N MET A 38 4.17 -10.05 -1.01
CA MET A 38 2.80 -9.88 -1.46
C MET A 38 1.81 -10.11 -0.31
N GLU A 39 2.02 -11.16 0.47
CA GLU A 39 1.20 -11.46 1.64
C GLU A 39 1.29 -10.35 2.69
N ASP A 40 2.50 -9.86 2.96
CA ASP A 40 2.72 -8.81 3.96
C ASP A 40 2.06 -7.49 3.54
N ILE A 41 2.12 -7.15 2.25
CA ILE A 41 1.44 -5.96 1.72
C ILE A 41 -0.07 -6.11 1.86
N GLY A 42 -0.61 -7.26 1.49
CA GLY A 42 -2.05 -7.52 1.64
C GLY A 42 -2.52 -7.39 3.08
N ARG A 43 -1.76 -7.96 4.01
CA ARG A 43 -2.07 -7.87 5.44
C ARG A 43 -2.00 -6.45 5.95
N CYS A 44 -1.02 -5.69 5.50
CA CYS A 44 -0.88 -4.28 5.85
C CYS A 44 -2.09 -3.48 5.37
N MET A 45 -2.52 -3.70 4.13
CA MET A 45 -3.67 -3.00 3.58
C MET A 45 -4.97 -3.39 4.27
N GLU A 46 -5.12 -4.64 4.68
CA GLU A 46 -6.27 -5.07 5.48
C GLU A 46 -6.31 -4.33 6.82
N THR A 47 -5.15 -4.19 7.48
CA THR A 47 -5.05 -3.43 8.73
C THR A 47 -5.39 -1.97 8.51
N VAL A 48 -4.93 -1.37 7.43
CA VAL A 48 -5.28 0.00 7.07
C VAL A 48 -6.78 0.16 6.86
N CYS A 49 -7.44 -0.84 6.27
CA CYS A 49 -8.90 -0.79 6.09
C CYS A 49 -9.65 -0.77 7.43
N VAL A 50 -9.11 -1.43 8.45
CA VAL A 50 -9.69 -1.40 9.79
C VAL A 50 -9.45 -0.05 10.47
N PHE A 51 -8.25 0.52 10.28
CA PHE A 51 -7.88 1.79 10.89
C PHE A 51 -7.12 2.67 9.88
N PRO A 52 -7.85 3.35 8.99
CA PRO A 52 -7.19 4.13 7.93
C PRO A 52 -6.28 5.25 8.41
N GLU A 53 -6.50 5.74 9.63
CA GLU A 53 -5.71 6.82 10.21
C GLU A 53 -4.44 6.33 10.93
N GLY A 54 -4.17 5.03 10.89
CA GLY A 54 -3.03 4.45 11.61
C GLY A 54 -1.68 4.70 11.00
N GLY A 55 -1.61 5.07 9.72
CA GLY A 55 -0.33 5.39 9.08
C GLY A 55 0.16 6.79 9.40
N ALA A 56 1.48 6.99 9.28
CA ALA A 56 2.08 8.30 9.49
C ALA A 56 1.66 9.27 8.39
N LEU A 57 1.35 10.50 8.77
CA LEU A 57 1.00 11.54 7.80
C LEU A 57 2.21 11.92 6.95
N VAL A 58 1.96 12.06 5.66
CA VAL A 58 2.96 12.59 4.73
C VAL A 58 2.65 14.05 4.50
N THR A 59 3.58 14.92 4.91
CA THR A 59 3.43 16.36 4.68
C THR A 59 3.88 16.67 3.26
N ASN A 60 2.98 17.22 2.46
CA ASN A 60 3.32 17.62 1.10
C ASN A 60 2.79 19.05 0.86
N ALA A 61 3.72 19.99 0.69
CA ALA A 61 3.38 21.39 0.45
C ALA A 61 2.63 21.61 -0.86
N PHE A 62 2.80 20.70 -1.83
CA PHE A 62 2.16 20.81 -3.13
C PHE A 62 0.76 20.22 -3.19
N LEU A 63 0.36 19.44 -2.16
CA LEU A 63 -0.95 18.79 -2.12
C LEU A 63 -1.61 19.00 -0.74
N PRO A 64 -1.81 20.24 -0.31
CA PRO A 64 -2.27 20.50 1.06
C PRO A 64 -3.69 20.00 1.36
N ARG A 65 -4.47 19.71 0.33
CA ARG A 65 -5.86 19.24 0.48
C ARG A 65 -5.99 17.73 0.55
N LYS A 66 -4.90 17.00 0.28
CA LYS A 66 -4.93 15.54 0.28
C LYS A 66 -4.19 15.01 1.49
N ILE A 67 -4.89 14.22 2.26
CA ILE A 67 -4.28 13.55 3.41
C ILE A 67 -3.72 12.22 2.92
N ILE A 68 -2.40 12.18 2.80
CA ILE A 68 -1.68 10.98 2.41
C ILE A 68 -0.95 10.43 3.62
N ARG A 69 -1.06 9.14 3.84
CA ARG A 69 -0.38 8.45 4.92
C ARG A 69 0.54 7.38 4.36
N LYS A 70 1.46 6.92 5.19
CA LYS A 70 2.40 5.88 4.80
C LYS A 70 2.50 4.79 5.85
N LYS A 71 2.79 3.59 5.38
CA LYS A 71 3.12 2.42 6.19
C LYS A 71 4.40 1.80 5.66
N VAL A 72 5.13 1.15 6.56
CA VAL A 72 6.36 0.42 6.19
C VAL A 72 6.06 -1.06 6.14
N VAL A 73 6.43 -1.71 5.05
CA VAL A 73 6.37 -3.16 4.91
C VAL A 73 7.74 -3.62 4.43
N GLY A 74 8.49 -4.30 5.31
CA GLY A 74 9.87 -4.68 5.01
C GLY A 74 10.71 -3.44 4.71
N ASN A 75 11.32 -3.42 3.53
CA ASN A 75 12.12 -2.29 3.07
C ASN A 75 11.34 -1.31 2.20
N TYR A 76 10.04 -1.46 2.13
CA TYR A 76 9.19 -0.67 1.23
C TYR A 76 8.28 0.27 1.99
N LEU A 77 7.96 1.38 1.35
CA LEU A 77 6.99 2.35 1.85
C LEU A 77 5.72 2.27 1.00
N LEU A 78 4.59 2.16 1.66
CA LEU A 78 3.28 2.17 1.02
C LEU A 78 2.61 3.51 1.31
N TYR A 79 2.33 4.27 0.26
CA TYR A 79 1.63 5.54 0.38
C TYR A 79 0.17 5.33 0.02
N TYR A 80 -0.73 5.76 0.91
CA TYR A 80 -2.15 5.53 0.70
C TYR A 80 -3.00 6.74 1.10
N ARG A 81 -4.22 6.74 0.60
CA ARG A 81 -5.22 7.76 0.90
C ARG A 81 -6.56 7.07 1.13
N ALA A 82 -7.27 7.47 2.19
CA ALA A 82 -8.61 6.95 2.46
C ALA A 82 -9.66 7.88 1.86
N ASP A 83 -10.56 7.31 1.06
CA ASP A 83 -11.73 8.00 0.54
C ASP A 83 -12.91 7.61 1.42
N LYS A 84 -13.29 8.50 2.32
CA LYS A 84 -14.34 8.22 3.31
C LYS A 84 -15.73 8.11 2.68
N GLU A 85 -15.98 8.81 1.61
CA GLU A 85 -17.28 8.77 0.95
C GLU A 85 -17.51 7.42 0.27
N ARG A 86 -16.49 6.89 -0.36
CA ARG A 86 -16.57 5.61 -1.09
C ARG A 86 -16.08 4.43 -0.27
N LYS A 87 -15.66 4.68 0.97
CA LYS A 87 -15.13 3.64 1.85
C LYS A 87 -14.01 2.84 1.19
N THR A 88 -13.14 3.55 0.47
CA THR A 88 -12.05 2.93 -0.30
C THR A 88 -10.71 3.51 0.15
N VAL A 89 -9.77 2.62 0.44
CA VAL A 89 -8.38 3.00 0.68
C VAL A 89 -7.63 2.79 -0.63
N TRP A 90 -7.03 3.86 -1.13
CA TRP A 90 -6.24 3.79 -2.35
C TRP A 90 -4.76 3.66 -2.01
N LEU A 91 -4.15 2.56 -2.39
CA LEU A 91 -2.69 2.45 -2.34
C LEU A 91 -2.14 3.17 -3.56
N LEU A 92 -1.48 4.30 -3.30
CA LEU A 92 -1.06 5.23 -4.35
C LEU A 92 0.31 4.88 -4.93
N ARG A 93 1.23 4.45 -4.06
CA ARG A 93 2.59 4.13 -4.46
C ARG A 93 3.21 3.10 -3.54
N ILE A 94 4.14 2.35 -4.11
CA ILE A 94 5.04 1.46 -3.37
C ILE A 94 6.46 1.84 -3.77
N VAL A 95 7.23 2.27 -2.77
CA VAL A 95 8.58 2.82 -3.04
C VAL A 95 9.66 2.08 -2.27
#